data_6cfe6412bb4f44aa17e8adc6504b764c
#
_entry.id   6cfe6412bb4f44aa17e8adc6504b764c
#
_cell.length_a   1.000
_cell.length_b   1.000
_cell.length_c   1.000
_cell.angle_alpha   90.00
_cell.angle_beta   90.00
_cell.angle_gamma   90.00
#
_symmetry.space_group_name_H-M   'P 1'
#
loop_
_entity.id
_entity.type
_entity.pdbx_description
1 polymer ?
#
loop_
_entity_poly.entity_id
_entity_poly.type
_entity_poly.pdbx_seq_one_letter_code
_entity_poly.pdbx_strand_id
1 'polypeptide(L)'
;IIHQALQCVTDVVSHLGSRATDIAGIGMTGQQHGMVLIDKNLTPISPYINWQDQRGNELDANGLPLIASLNNRLGENQYEQHGCLLRTGFMNVTLHWLNQNGLLPVNCQGAFIMDLFASHLCNAPLLSDPTAAGSAGLLNIHNNQWDQDAISELGIPLNILPEVQTVRERVGTISGEIAHATGLPKGIPVFVAIGDNQASFLGSVADRHTQLSINVGTGGQVSAYSNQIGHHESLEVRPFPYGGFLLANVGACGG
;
A
#
# COMPACT_ATOMS: atom_id res chain seq x y z
N ILE A 1 -1.29 -11.43 -12.52
CA ILE A 1 -2.15 -10.86 -11.48
C ILE A 1 -3.26 -10.03 -12.12
N ILE A 2 -2.95 -8.93 -12.85
CA ILE A 2 -3.98 -8.03 -13.46
C ILE A 2 -4.99 -8.79 -14.31
N HIS A 3 -4.53 -9.63 -15.23
CA HIS A 3 -5.40 -10.45 -16.07
C HIS A 3 -6.32 -11.37 -15.25
N GLN A 4 -5.80 -12.02 -14.21
CA GLN A 4 -6.60 -12.88 -13.32
C GLN A 4 -7.65 -12.08 -12.55
N ALA A 5 -7.28 -10.88 -12.05
CA ALA A 5 -8.22 -9.99 -11.39
C ALA A 5 -9.35 -9.53 -12.33
N LEU A 6 -9.03 -9.17 -13.57
CA LEU A 6 -10.04 -8.85 -14.58
C LEU A 6 -10.96 -10.04 -14.89
N GLN A 7 -10.42 -11.25 -14.95
CA GLN A 7 -11.23 -12.46 -15.14
C GLN A 7 -12.21 -12.65 -13.98
N CYS A 8 -11.76 -12.49 -12.73
CA CYS A 8 -12.64 -12.56 -11.56
C CYS A 8 -13.76 -11.49 -11.62
N VAL A 9 -13.42 -10.27 -12.05
CA VAL A 9 -14.42 -9.22 -12.25
C VAL A 9 -15.44 -9.63 -13.30
N THR A 10 -14.99 -10.15 -14.44
CA THR A 10 -15.86 -10.63 -15.54
C THR A 10 -16.81 -11.74 -15.04
N ASP A 11 -16.29 -12.69 -14.29
CA ASP A 11 -17.08 -13.80 -13.75
C ASP A 11 -18.18 -13.31 -12.80
N VAL A 12 -17.84 -12.37 -11.89
CA VAL A 12 -18.81 -11.75 -10.97
C VAL A 12 -19.87 -10.97 -11.74
N VAL A 13 -19.48 -10.13 -12.69
CA VAL A 13 -20.40 -9.34 -13.51
C VAL A 13 -21.34 -10.25 -14.29
N SER A 14 -20.83 -11.33 -14.88
CA SER A 14 -21.63 -12.34 -15.58
C SER A 14 -22.67 -13.00 -14.65
N HIS A 15 -22.29 -13.32 -13.40
CA HIS A 15 -23.20 -13.88 -12.40
C HIS A 15 -24.30 -12.90 -11.96
N LEU A 16 -24.00 -11.60 -11.93
CA LEU A 16 -24.99 -10.55 -11.61
C LEU A 16 -26.04 -10.40 -12.71
N GLY A 17 -25.70 -10.73 -13.96
CA GLY A 17 -26.60 -10.59 -15.11
C GLY A 17 -27.14 -9.15 -15.25
N SER A 18 -28.45 -8.99 -15.32
CA SER A 18 -29.07 -7.66 -15.43
C SER A 18 -28.78 -6.72 -14.25
N ARG A 19 -28.47 -7.26 -13.07
CA ARG A 19 -28.11 -6.46 -11.89
C ARG A 19 -26.72 -5.82 -12.00
N ALA A 20 -25.90 -6.18 -12.96
CA ALA A 20 -24.62 -5.53 -13.20
C ALA A 20 -24.79 -4.01 -13.46
N THR A 21 -25.93 -3.58 -13.98
CA THR A 21 -26.26 -2.16 -14.18
C THR A 21 -26.48 -1.39 -12.87
N ASP A 22 -26.69 -2.07 -11.76
CA ASP A 22 -26.89 -1.46 -10.44
C ASP A 22 -25.56 -1.13 -9.76
N ILE A 23 -24.43 -1.54 -10.33
CA ILE A 23 -23.09 -1.23 -9.78
C ILE A 23 -22.83 0.27 -9.89
N ALA A 24 -22.75 0.94 -8.74
CA ALA A 24 -22.61 2.39 -8.64
C ALA A 24 -21.17 2.89 -8.56
N GLY A 25 -20.22 2.00 -8.26
CA GLY A 25 -18.79 2.35 -8.11
C GLY A 25 -17.94 1.17 -7.64
N ILE A 26 -16.63 1.36 -7.66
CA ILE A 26 -15.64 0.37 -7.26
C ILE A 26 -14.78 0.93 -6.14
N GLY A 27 -14.87 0.33 -4.95
CA GLY A 27 -13.90 0.46 -3.86
C GLY A 27 -12.91 -0.69 -3.94
N MET A 28 -11.66 -0.43 -3.60
CA MET A 28 -10.59 -1.41 -3.71
C MET A 28 -9.75 -1.48 -2.44
N THR A 29 -9.30 -2.68 -2.14
CA THR A 29 -8.30 -2.93 -1.11
C THR A 29 -7.36 -4.03 -1.56
N GLY A 30 -6.17 -4.05 -1.02
CA GLY A 30 -5.18 -5.07 -1.34
C GLY A 30 -4.00 -5.07 -0.40
N GLN A 31 -3.12 -6.03 -0.64
CA GLN A 31 -1.94 -6.27 0.15
C GLN A 31 -1.04 -5.04 0.25
N GLN A 32 -0.65 -4.70 1.47
CA GLN A 32 0.31 -3.64 1.77
C GLN A 32 1.76 -4.10 1.59
N HIS A 33 2.71 -3.17 1.71
CA HIS A 33 4.17 -3.31 1.72
C HIS A 33 4.82 -3.63 0.37
N GLY A 34 4.38 -4.68 -0.31
CA GLY A 34 4.99 -5.14 -1.56
C GLY A 34 4.79 -4.16 -2.72
N MET A 35 5.57 -4.35 -3.79
CA MET A 35 5.56 -3.46 -4.94
C MET A 35 5.77 -4.18 -6.27
N VAL A 36 5.46 -3.48 -7.33
CA VAL A 36 5.88 -3.79 -8.70
C VAL A 36 6.45 -2.52 -9.34
N LEU A 37 7.49 -2.63 -10.13
CA LEU A 37 7.96 -1.52 -10.96
C LEU A 37 7.14 -1.46 -12.25
N ILE A 38 6.73 -0.26 -12.62
CA ILE A 38 5.97 0.01 -13.84
C ILE A 38 6.68 1.06 -14.69
N ASP A 39 6.41 1.03 -15.98
CA ASP A 39 6.79 2.09 -16.90
C ASP A 39 5.74 3.22 -16.92
N LYS A 40 5.99 4.25 -17.73
CA LYS A 40 5.09 5.40 -17.91
C LYS A 40 3.71 5.04 -18.50
N ASN A 41 3.56 3.83 -19.05
CA ASN A 41 2.31 3.33 -19.63
C ASN A 41 1.56 2.40 -18.67
N LEU A 42 1.93 2.38 -17.38
CA LEU A 42 1.42 1.47 -16.35
C LEU A 42 1.72 -0.01 -16.63
N THR A 43 2.71 -0.30 -17.49
CA THR A 43 3.10 -1.68 -17.80
C THR A 43 4.08 -2.19 -16.74
N PRO A 44 3.82 -3.33 -16.09
CA PRO A 44 4.78 -3.95 -15.18
C PRO A 44 6.09 -4.31 -15.90
N ILE A 45 7.21 -3.82 -15.35
CA ILE A 45 8.57 -4.07 -15.85
C ILE A 45 9.43 -4.86 -14.87
N SER A 46 8.84 -5.29 -13.75
CA SER A 46 9.44 -6.22 -12.79
C SER A 46 8.44 -7.32 -12.42
N PRO A 47 8.89 -8.44 -11.83
CA PRO A 47 8.02 -9.31 -11.06
C PRO A 47 7.37 -8.54 -9.89
N TYR A 48 6.24 -9.04 -9.38
CA TYR A 48 5.67 -8.54 -8.14
C TYR A 48 6.56 -8.99 -6.96
N ILE A 49 7.07 -8.03 -6.22
CA ILE A 49 7.88 -8.21 -5.02
C ILE A 49 6.93 -8.03 -3.83
N ASN A 50 6.63 -9.08 -3.11
CA ASN A 50 5.65 -9.05 -2.03
C ASN A 50 6.29 -8.71 -0.66
N TRP A 51 5.46 -8.60 0.37
CA TRP A 51 5.88 -8.29 1.73
C TRP A 51 6.85 -9.30 2.37
N GLN A 52 6.98 -10.50 1.81
CA GLN A 52 7.89 -11.55 2.27
C GLN A 52 9.32 -11.39 1.72
N ASP A 53 9.57 -10.35 0.94
CA ASP A 53 10.90 -10.06 0.40
C ASP A 53 11.93 -9.91 1.52
N GLN A 54 13.05 -10.60 1.39
CA GLN A 54 14.08 -10.68 2.44
C GLN A 54 15.33 -9.83 2.16
N ARG A 55 15.34 -9.01 1.11
CA ARG A 55 16.50 -8.16 0.77
C ARG A 55 16.93 -7.24 1.92
N GLY A 56 15.98 -6.79 2.73
CA GLY A 56 16.28 -6.00 3.91
C GLY A 56 17.13 -6.72 4.97
N ASN A 57 17.23 -8.04 4.92
CA ASN A 57 18.07 -8.85 5.82
C ASN A 57 19.45 -9.14 5.25
N GLU A 58 19.73 -8.79 3.98
CA GLU A 58 21.08 -8.90 3.44
C GLU A 58 22.05 -8.00 4.20
N LEU A 59 23.30 -8.47 4.34
CA LEU A 59 24.31 -7.73 5.08
C LEU A 59 24.88 -6.60 4.19
N ASP A 60 24.99 -5.41 4.78
CA ASP A 60 25.69 -4.29 4.17
C ASP A 60 27.22 -4.46 4.22
N ALA A 61 27.96 -3.48 3.72
CA ALA A 61 29.41 -3.49 3.72
C ALA A 61 30.05 -3.52 5.13
N ASN A 62 29.30 -3.19 6.18
CA ASN A 62 29.72 -3.21 7.57
C ASN A 62 29.30 -4.50 8.30
N GLY A 63 28.65 -5.43 7.60
CA GLY A 63 28.17 -6.69 8.17
C GLY A 63 26.89 -6.55 9.01
N LEU A 64 26.14 -5.46 8.86
CA LEU A 64 24.83 -5.26 9.48
C LEU A 64 23.72 -5.61 8.51
N PRO A 65 22.57 -6.18 8.97
CA PRO A 65 21.39 -6.28 8.15
C PRO A 65 21.01 -4.90 7.57
N LEU A 66 20.67 -4.83 6.29
CA LEU A 66 20.35 -3.58 5.61
C LEU A 66 19.30 -2.76 6.36
N ILE A 67 18.21 -3.39 6.85
CA ILE A 67 17.19 -2.70 7.63
C ILE A 67 17.73 -2.06 8.90
N ALA A 68 18.70 -2.70 9.59
CA ALA A 68 19.33 -2.12 10.77
C ALA A 68 20.18 -0.89 10.40
N SER A 69 20.94 -0.99 9.32
CA SER A 69 21.72 0.14 8.78
C SER A 69 20.83 1.33 8.39
N LEU A 70 19.73 1.07 7.68
CA LEU A 70 18.78 2.12 7.26
C LEU A 70 18.10 2.79 8.46
N ASN A 71 17.63 2.00 9.44
CA ASN A 71 17.00 2.54 10.64
C ASN A 71 17.99 3.36 11.48
N ASN A 72 19.24 2.95 11.58
CA ASN A 72 20.28 3.73 12.27
C ASN A 72 20.53 5.08 11.57
N ARG A 73 20.52 5.12 10.23
CA ARG A 73 20.69 6.37 9.46
C ARG A 73 19.53 7.34 9.65
N LEU A 74 18.31 6.83 9.72
CA LEU A 74 17.10 7.64 9.91
C LEU A 74 16.92 8.12 11.35
N GLY A 75 17.64 7.52 12.32
CA GLY A 75 17.59 7.93 13.73
C GLY A 75 16.36 7.47 14.50
N GLU A 76 16.14 8.07 15.68
CA GLU A 76 15.17 7.58 16.68
C GLU A 76 13.73 8.07 16.45
N ASN A 77 13.52 9.11 15.63
CA ASN A 77 12.23 9.77 15.51
C ASN A 77 11.27 9.09 14.51
N GLN A 78 11.62 7.90 13.99
CA GLN A 78 10.84 7.24 12.93
C GLN A 78 9.42 6.87 13.37
N TYR A 79 9.24 6.40 14.61
CA TYR A 79 7.89 6.11 15.13
C TYR A 79 7.03 7.36 15.19
N GLU A 80 7.60 8.49 15.57
CA GLU A 80 6.88 9.76 15.62
C GLU A 80 6.53 10.27 14.22
N GLN A 81 7.48 10.22 13.30
CA GLN A 81 7.31 10.77 11.95
C GLN A 81 6.60 9.82 10.99
N HIS A 82 6.96 8.54 11.01
CA HIS A 82 6.48 7.54 10.04
C HIS A 82 5.55 6.50 10.64
N GLY A 83 5.36 6.50 11.97
CA GLY A 83 4.54 5.53 12.70
C GLY A 83 5.14 4.13 12.78
N CYS A 84 6.36 3.91 12.29
CA CYS A 84 7.03 2.61 12.29
C CYS A 84 8.53 2.73 12.01
N LEU A 85 9.27 1.67 12.32
CA LEU A 85 10.60 1.44 11.74
C LEU A 85 10.49 0.81 10.37
N LEU A 86 11.52 0.97 9.54
CA LEU A 86 11.64 0.20 8.31
C LEU A 86 11.77 -1.29 8.62
N ARG A 87 11.08 -2.09 7.82
CA ARG A 87 11.13 -3.56 7.87
C ARG A 87 11.41 -4.14 6.51
N THR A 88 11.93 -5.35 6.47
CA THR A 88 12.08 -6.10 5.22
C THR A 88 10.72 -6.29 4.56
N GLY A 89 10.69 -6.26 3.23
CA GLY A 89 9.46 -6.32 2.45
C GLY A 89 8.73 -4.98 2.25
N PHE A 90 9.17 -3.89 2.91
CA PHE A 90 8.63 -2.55 2.65
C PHE A 90 9.13 -2.01 1.30
N MET A 91 8.25 -1.33 0.57
CA MET A 91 8.57 -0.76 -0.76
C MET A 91 9.85 0.08 -0.73
N ASN A 92 10.01 0.98 0.24
CA ASN A 92 11.17 1.86 0.29
C ASN A 92 12.49 1.12 0.59
N VAL A 93 12.44 0.03 1.34
CA VAL A 93 13.62 -0.86 1.56
C VAL A 93 14.00 -1.54 0.25
N THR A 94 13.01 -2.04 -0.48
CA THR A 94 13.23 -2.68 -1.79
C THR A 94 13.76 -1.68 -2.82
N LEU A 95 13.20 -0.47 -2.89
CA LEU A 95 13.65 0.60 -3.80
C LEU A 95 15.09 1.03 -3.48
N HIS A 96 15.41 1.22 -2.21
CA HIS A 96 16.79 1.49 -1.79
C HIS A 96 17.74 0.39 -2.25
N TRP A 97 17.40 -0.87 -1.96
CA TRP A 97 18.24 -2.02 -2.36
C TRP A 97 18.45 -2.07 -3.87
N LEU A 98 17.39 -1.93 -4.66
CA LEU A 98 17.48 -1.93 -6.12
C LEU A 98 18.36 -0.78 -6.63
N ASN A 99 18.22 0.41 -6.05
CA ASN A 99 19.03 1.56 -6.44
C ASN A 99 20.51 1.36 -6.11
N GLN A 100 20.84 0.92 -4.91
CA GLN A 100 22.23 0.66 -4.48
C GLN A 100 22.93 -0.41 -5.32
N ASN A 101 22.18 -1.39 -5.83
CA ASN A 101 22.72 -2.46 -6.67
C ASN A 101 22.67 -2.13 -8.19
N GLY A 102 22.28 -0.92 -8.57
CA GLY A 102 22.19 -0.51 -9.98
C GLY A 102 21.13 -1.28 -10.77
N LEU A 103 20.12 -1.84 -10.09
CA LEU A 103 19.04 -2.65 -10.66
C LEU A 103 17.73 -1.87 -10.82
N LEU A 104 17.71 -0.59 -10.43
CA LEU A 104 16.55 0.27 -10.57
C LEU A 104 16.47 0.80 -12.00
N PRO A 105 15.44 0.45 -12.80
CA PRO A 105 15.31 0.93 -14.16
C PRO A 105 15.14 2.45 -14.22
N VAL A 106 15.63 3.07 -15.28
CA VAL A 106 15.43 4.51 -15.53
C VAL A 106 13.97 4.73 -15.94
N ASN A 107 13.36 5.83 -15.45
CA ASN A 107 11.98 6.22 -15.76
C ASN A 107 10.92 5.16 -15.36
N CYS A 108 11.14 4.48 -14.26
CA CYS A 108 10.14 3.60 -13.66
C CYS A 108 9.44 4.28 -12.47
N GLN A 109 8.33 3.67 -12.04
CA GLN A 109 7.60 4.04 -10.84
C GLN A 109 7.30 2.78 -10.02
N GLY A 110 7.42 2.88 -8.70
CA GLY A 110 6.98 1.85 -7.77
C GLY A 110 5.46 1.94 -7.55
N ALA A 111 4.77 0.81 -7.62
CA ALA A 111 3.33 0.75 -7.46
C ALA A 111 2.93 -0.34 -6.47
N PHE A 112 2.01 -0.06 -5.56
CA PHE A 112 1.27 -1.12 -4.89
C PHE A 112 0.35 -1.80 -5.88
N ILE A 113 0.15 -3.10 -5.72
CA ILE A 113 -0.60 -3.88 -6.71
C ILE A 113 -2.07 -3.44 -6.84
N MET A 114 -2.70 -3.03 -5.73
CA MET A 114 -4.07 -2.52 -5.75
C MET A 114 -4.16 -1.15 -6.44
N ASP A 115 -3.17 -0.28 -6.25
CA ASP A 115 -3.14 1.04 -6.89
C ASP A 115 -2.95 0.89 -8.40
N LEU A 116 -2.04 0.00 -8.81
CA LEU A 116 -1.85 -0.32 -10.22
C LEU A 116 -3.13 -0.87 -10.85
N PHE A 117 -3.85 -1.74 -10.16
CA PHE A 117 -5.10 -2.29 -10.68
C PHE A 117 -6.18 -1.21 -10.81
N ALA A 118 -6.33 -0.32 -9.81
CA ALA A 118 -7.25 0.81 -9.88
C ALA A 118 -6.94 1.73 -11.07
N SER A 119 -5.65 2.08 -11.25
CA SER A 119 -5.19 2.88 -12.39
C SER A 119 -5.44 2.19 -13.73
N HIS A 120 -5.22 0.88 -13.81
CA HIS A 120 -5.48 0.09 -15.02
C HIS A 120 -6.97 0.07 -15.39
N LEU A 121 -7.88 -0.03 -14.41
CA LEU A 121 -9.32 0.01 -14.66
C LEU A 121 -9.78 1.33 -15.29
N CYS A 122 -9.10 2.42 -14.97
CA CYS A 122 -9.46 3.77 -15.40
C CYS A 122 -8.63 4.30 -16.58
N ASN A 123 -7.51 3.64 -16.89
CA ASN A 123 -6.46 4.20 -17.74
C ASN A 123 -6.02 5.60 -17.23
N ALA A 124 -5.72 5.70 -15.94
CA ALA A 124 -5.44 6.94 -15.22
C ALA A 124 -4.08 6.87 -14.50
N PRO A 125 -3.48 8.01 -14.11
CA PRO A 125 -2.24 8.02 -13.35
C PRO A 125 -2.30 7.20 -12.06
N LEU A 126 -1.13 6.72 -11.61
CA LEU A 126 -1.01 5.98 -10.37
C LEU A 126 -1.22 6.91 -9.16
N LEU A 127 -2.19 6.56 -8.33
CA LEU A 127 -2.48 7.24 -7.06
C LEU A 127 -2.46 6.23 -5.92
N SER A 128 -1.95 6.65 -4.76
CA SER A 128 -1.90 5.82 -3.55
C SER A 128 -2.60 6.53 -2.38
N ASP A 129 -3.31 5.78 -1.55
CA ASP A 129 -3.90 6.31 -0.32
C ASP A 129 -2.85 6.33 0.81
N PRO A 130 -2.93 7.26 1.78
CA PRO A 130 -2.03 7.26 2.93
C PRO A 130 -1.94 5.94 3.69
N THR A 131 -3.01 5.12 3.69
CA THR A 131 -3.01 3.79 4.32
C THR A 131 -2.06 2.82 3.62
N ALA A 132 -1.99 2.87 2.29
CA ALA A 132 -1.06 2.09 1.50
C ALA A 132 0.35 2.71 1.54
N ALA A 133 0.48 4.02 1.29
CA ALA A 133 1.74 4.73 1.29
C ALA A 133 2.48 4.63 2.64
N GLY A 134 1.76 4.71 3.76
CA GLY A 134 2.33 4.50 5.09
C GLY A 134 2.97 3.13 5.28
N SER A 135 2.51 2.13 4.54
CA SER A 135 3.09 0.79 4.58
C SER A 135 4.44 0.67 3.85
N ALA A 136 4.84 1.68 3.08
CA ALA A 136 6.17 1.74 2.47
C ALA A 136 7.28 2.13 3.46
N GLY A 137 6.93 2.77 4.60
CA GLY A 137 7.82 3.07 5.71
C GLY A 137 8.32 4.50 5.82
N LEU A 138 8.15 5.37 4.82
CA LEU A 138 8.65 6.75 4.81
C LEU A 138 7.56 7.78 4.48
N LEU A 139 6.32 7.48 4.79
CA LEU A 139 5.24 8.48 4.78
C LEU A 139 5.26 9.25 6.10
N ASN A 140 5.28 10.56 6.05
CA ASN A 140 5.04 11.39 7.23
C ASN A 140 3.56 11.30 7.61
N ILE A 141 3.26 10.69 8.76
CA ILE A 141 1.89 10.41 9.20
C ILE A 141 1.12 11.64 9.70
N HIS A 142 1.80 12.79 9.91
CA HIS A 142 1.17 14.04 10.33
C HIS A 142 0.53 14.80 9.17
N ASN A 143 1.17 14.76 7.99
CA ASN A 143 0.72 15.48 6.80
C ASN A 143 0.30 14.57 5.64
N ASN A 144 0.48 13.24 5.78
CA ASN A 144 0.20 12.23 4.75
C ASN A 144 0.96 12.48 3.43
N GLN A 145 2.19 12.96 3.52
CA GLN A 145 3.08 13.15 2.37
C GLN A 145 4.37 12.32 2.56
N TRP A 146 5.03 12.00 1.46
CA TRP A 146 6.35 11.39 1.52
C TRP A 146 7.33 12.29 2.28
N ASP A 147 8.09 11.71 3.20
CA ASP A 147 9.17 12.40 3.89
C ASP A 147 10.37 12.52 2.95
N GLN A 148 10.48 13.71 2.32
CA GLN A 148 11.49 13.97 1.29
C GLN A 148 12.92 13.90 1.85
N ASP A 149 13.12 14.30 3.09
CA ASP A 149 14.43 14.28 3.74
C ASP A 149 14.88 12.84 3.99
N ALA A 150 14.00 12.01 4.56
CA ALA A 150 14.27 10.59 4.77
C ALA A 150 14.47 9.82 3.46
N ILE A 151 13.67 10.10 2.42
CA ILE A 151 13.78 9.50 1.10
C ILE A 151 15.12 9.88 0.44
N SER A 152 15.50 11.15 0.54
CA SER A 152 16.79 11.65 0.03
C SER A 152 17.97 11.05 0.80
N GLU A 153 17.88 10.97 2.13
CA GLU A 153 18.89 10.32 2.99
C GLU A 153 19.14 8.87 2.57
N LEU A 154 18.09 8.14 2.20
CA LEU A 154 18.21 6.78 1.70
C LEU A 154 18.57 6.70 0.21
N GLY A 155 18.74 7.82 -0.47
CA GLY A 155 19.09 7.85 -1.89
C GLY A 155 18.02 7.27 -2.81
N ILE A 156 16.76 7.32 -2.42
CA ILE A 156 15.62 6.87 -3.23
C ILE A 156 15.19 8.04 -4.12
N PRO A 157 15.07 7.88 -5.45
CA PRO A 157 14.54 8.95 -6.31
C PRO A 157 13.08 9.25 -5.97
N LEU A 158 12.77 10.49 -5.56
CA LEU A 158 11.42 10.86 -5.12
C LEU A 158 10.35 10.64 -6.21
N ASN A 159 10.71 10.85 -7.46
CA ASN A 159 9.82 10.69 -8.61
C ASN A 159 9.42 9.23 -8.92
N ILE A 160 10.00 8.26 -8.21
CA ILE A 160 9.63 6.85 -8.35
C ILE A 160 8.41 6.49 -7.47
N LEU A 161 8.14 7.30 -6.46
CA LEU A 161 7.03 7.04 -5.54
C LEU A 161 5.70 7.53 -6.12
N PRO A 162 4.58 6.83 -5.85
CA PRO A 162 3.27 7.26 -6.33
C PRO A 162 2.82 8.56 -5.66
N GLU A 163 1.98 9.33 -6.34
CA GLU A 163 1.30 10.48 -5.73
C GLU A 163 0.36 9.99 -4.63
N VAL A 164 0.37 10.67 -3.47
CA VAL A 164 -0.48 10.31 -2.33
C VAL A 164 -1.75 11.14 -2.34
N GLN A 165 -2.90 10.44 -2.39
CA GLN A 165 -4.24 11.02 -2.38
C GLN A 165 -5.12 10.30 -1.36
N THR A 166 -6.18 10.94 -0.89
CA THR A 166 -7.06 10.33 0.10
C THR A 166 -8.06 9.36 -0.53
N VAL A 167 -8.59 8.42 0.28
CA VAL A 167 -9.62 7.45 -0.13
C VAL A 167 -10.90 8.08 -0.72
N ARG A 168 -11.15 9.36 -0.46
CA ARG A 168 -12.31 10.09 -1.02
C ARG A 168 -12.10 10.48 -2.48
N GLU A 169 -10.85 10.50 -2.92
CA GLU A 169 -10.53 10.85 -4.28
C GLU A 169 -10.80 9.67 -5.22
N ARG A 170 -11.13 10.02 -6.45
CA ARG A 170 -11.31 9.04 -7.52
C ARG A 170 -9.99 8.89 -8.26
N VAL A 171 -9.61 7.66 -8.52
CA VAL A 171 -8.58 7.38 -9.53
C VAL A 171 -9.10 7.80 -10.91
N GLY A 172 -10.37 7.52 -11.17
CA GLY A 172 -11.04 7.85 -12.41
C GLY A 172 -12.40 7.18 -12.52
N THR A 173 -12.78 6.86 -13.74
CA THR A 173 -13.97 6.06 -14.05
C THR A 173 -13.58 4.88 -14.93
N ILE A 174 -14.36 3.79 -14.85
CA ILE A 174 -14.14 2.62 -15.71
C ILE A 174 -14.01 3.04 -17.17
N SER A 175 -12.88 2.67 -17.80
CA SER A 175 -12.60 2.96 -19.20
C SER A 175 -13.54 2.19 -20.13
N GLY A 176 -13.72 2.67 -21.36
CA GLY A 176 -14.53 1.96 -22.34
C GLY A 176 -14.02 0.57 -22.70
N GLU A 177 -12.70 0.40 -22.71
CA GLU A 177 -12.03 -0.89 -22.95
C GLU A 177 -12.33 -1.90 -21.84
N ILE A 178 -12.14 -1.50 -20.58
CA ILE A 178 -12.43 -2.36 -19.41
C ILE A 178 -13.91 -2.67 -19.31
N ALA A 179 -14.80 -1.69 -19.55
CA ALA A 179 -16.22 -1.93 -19.58
C ALA A 179 -16.60 -3.00 -20.61
N HIS A 180 -16.02 -2.92 -21.82
CA HIS A 180 -16.26 -3.91 -22.87
C HIS A 180 -15.71 -5.30 -22.51
N ALA A 181 -14.50 -5.35 -21.91
CA ALA A 181 -13.85 -6.61 -21.55
C ALA A 181 -14.52 -7.33 -20.39
N THR A 182 -15.09 -6.60 -19.43
CA THR A 182 -15.60 -7.16 -18.16
C THR A 182 -17.11 -7.17 -18.04
N GLY A 183 -17.82 -6.40 -18.88
CA GLY A 183 -19.25 -6.16 -18.74
C GLY A 183 -19.63 -5.17 -17.64
N LEU A 184 -18.68 -4.52 -16.98
CA LEU A 184 -18.94 -3.44 -16.02
C LEU A 184 -19.61 -2.25 -16.72
N PRO A 185 -20.50 -1.51 -16.03
CA PRO A 185 -21.06 -0.27 -16.58
C PRO A 185 -19.93 0.74 -16.85
N LYS A 186 -19.91 1.29 -18.06
CA LYS A 186 -18.95 2.33 -18.42
C LYS A 186 -19.16 3.58 -17.56
N GLY A 187 -18.06 4.19 -17.11
CA GLY A 187 -18.07 5.49 -16.45
C GLY A 187 -18.41 5.45 -14.96
N ILE A 188 -18.59 4.28 -14.35
CA ILE A 188 -18.72 4.20 -12.89
C ILE A 188 -17.40 4.61 -12.22
N PRO A 189 -17.45 5.29 -11.03
CA PRO A 189 -16.25 5.74 -10.35
C PRO A 189 -15.44 4.59 -9.78
N VAL A 190 -14.12 4.73 -9.84
CA VAL A 190 -13.14 3.88 -9.15
C VAL A 190 -12.40 4.78 -8.16
N PHE A 191 -12.41 4.39 -6.90
CA PHE A 191 -11.78 5.15 -5.82
C PHE A 191 -10.35 4.66 -5.55
N VAL A 192 -9.52 5.53 -4.97
CA VAL A 192 -8.17 5.19 -4.54
C VAL A 192 -8.24 4.02 -3.56
N ALA A 193 -7.36 3.04 -3.76
CA ALA A 193 -7.35 1.82 -2.96
C ALA A 193 -6.84 2.08 -1.54
N ILE A 194 -7.36 1.35 -0.57
CA ILE A 194 -6.88 1.40 0.82
C ILE A 194 -6.15 0.11 1.20
N GLY A 195 -5.28 0.20 2.21
CA GLY A 195 -4.58 -0.97 2.73
C GLY A 195 -5.53 -2.01 3.32
N ASP A 196 -5.20 -3.29 3.13
CA ASP A 196 -6.01 -4.44 3.57
C ASP A 196 -6.25 -4.47 5.08
N ASN A 197 -5.26 -4.05 5.88
CA ASN A 197 -5.39 -3.99 7.34
C ASN A 197 -6.47 -2.99 7.77
N GLN A 198 -6.42 -1.75 7.23
CA GLN A 198 -7.44 -0.73 7.52
C GLN A 198 -8.80 -1.13 6.97
N ALA A 199 -8.87 -1.74 5.80
CA ALA A 199 -10.12 -2.23 5.23
C ALA A 199 -10.73 -3.35 6.09
N SER A 200 -9.90 -4.26 6.59
CA SER A 200 -10.32 -5.34 7.49
C SER A 200 -10.89 -4.80 8.79
N PHE A 201 -10.20 -3.83 9.42
CA PHE A 201 -10.70 -3.17 10.62
C PHE A 201 -12.03 -2.45 10.34
N LEU A 202 -12.09 -1.65 9.27
CA LEU A 202 -13.30 -0.91 8.88
C LEU A 202 -14.50 -1.81 8.63
N GLY A 203 -14.28 -2.99 8.05
CA GLY A 203 -15.35 -3.94 7.74
C GLY A 203 -15.77 -4.85 8.90
N SER A 204 -14.93 -5.01 9.93
CA SER A 204 -15.18 -5.95 11.04
C SER A 204 -15.63 -5.28 12.34
N VAL A 205 -15.41 -3.96 12.48
CA VAL A 205 -15.65 -3.21 13.71
C VAL A 205 -16.84 -2.28 13.53
N ALA A 206 -17.89 -2.46 14.32
CA ALA A 206 -19.09 -1.65 14.24
C ALA A 206 -18.89 -0.24 14.84
N ASP A 207 -18.15 -0.13 15.94
CA ASP A 207 -17.77 1.13 16.57
C ASP A 207 -16.26 1.20 16.77
N ARG A 208 -15.60 1.95 15.91
CA ARG A 208 -14.14 2.10 15.90
C ARG A 208 -13.58 2.74 17.18
N HIS A 209 -14.38 3.46 17.96
CA HIS A 209 -13.92 4.18 19.15
C HIS A 209 -13.91 3.32 20.42
N THR A 210 -14.70 2.23 20.43
CA THR A 210 -14.89 1.40 21.63
C THR A 210 -14.52 -0.06 21.42
N GLN A 211 -14.24 -0.46 20.18
CA GLN A 211 -13.92 -1.84 19.83
C GLN A 211 -12.52 -1.95 19.25
N LEU A 212 -11.93 -3.12 19.39
CA LEU A 212 -10.68 -3.48 18.73
C LEU A 212 -10.91 -4.74 17.87
N SER A 213 -10.06 -4.90 16.87
CA SER A 213 -10.04 -6.08 16.02
C SER A 213 -8.92 -7.00 16.45
N ILE A 214 -9.21 -8.27 16.64
CA ILE A 214 -8.22 -9.32 16.86
C ILE A 214 -8.33 -10.32 15.73
N ASN A 215 -7.29 -10.38 14.91
CA ASN A 215 -7.18 -11.37 13.82
C ASN A 215 -6.19 -12.45 14.24
N VAL A 216 -6.63 -13.69 14.23
CA VAL A 216 -5.82 -14.86 14.61
C VAL A 216 -5.78 -15.83 13.43
N GLY A 217 -4.62 -15.93 12.83
CA GLY A 217 -4.30 -16.88 11.75
C GLY A 217 -2.88 -17.40 11.94
N THR A 218 -2.17 -17.68 10.88
CA THR A 218 -0.72 -17.98 10.92
C THR A 218 0.07 -16.81 11.53
N GLY A 219 -0.38 -15.56 11.27
CA GLY A 219 0.02 -14.37 12.01
C GLY A 219 -1.12 -13.88 12.90
N GLY A 220 -0.80 -13.33 14.07
CA GLY A 220 -1.76 -12.65 14.94
C GLY A 220 -1.62 -11.14 14.83
N GLN A 221 -2.74 -10.45 14.84
CA GLN A 221 -2.77 -9.00 14.81
C GLN A 221 -3.85 -8.48 15.76
N VAL A 222 -3.48 -7.47 16.55
CA VAL A 222 -4.42 -6.69 17.34
C VAL A 222 -4.39 -5.27 16.80
N SER A 223 -5.55 -4.73 16.50
CA SER A 223 -5.68 -3.38 15.95
C SER A 223 -6.75 -2.58 16.69
N ALA A 224 -6.47 -1.29 16.92
CA ALA A 224 -7.38 -0.34 17.54
C ALA A 224 -7.32 1.00 16.78
N TYR A 225 -8.43 1.72 16.77
CA TYR A 225 -8.47 3.07 16.21
C TYR A 225 -8.12 4.12 17.28
N SER A 226 -7.41 5.16 16.88
CA SER A 226 -7.11 6.33 17.71
C SER A 226 -7.25 7.63 16.92
N ASN A 227 -7.73 8.70 17.58
CA ASN A 227 -7.68 10.05 17.03
C ASN A 227 -6.33 10.73 17.23
N GLN A 228 -5.43 10.12 18.01
CA GLN A 228 -4.13 10.66 18.35
C GLN A 228 -3.05 9.66 17.98
N ILE A 229 -1.88 10.17 17.65
CA ILE A 229 -0.69 9.36 17.47
C ILE A 229 -0.28 8.86 18.87
N GLY A 230 -0.47 7.55 19.10
CA GLY A 230 0.09 6.88 20.26
C GLY A 230 1.54 6.51 19.98
N HIS A 231 2.45 6.83 20.87
CA HIS A 231 3.83 6.39 20.78
C HIS A 231 4.06 5.18 21.67
N HIS A 232 4.40 4.05 21.07
CA HIS A 232 4.86 2.87 21.77
C HIS A 232 5.72 2.04 20.82
N GLU A 233 6.93 1.67 21.25
CA GLU A 233 7.92 0.97 20.41
C GLU A 233 7.44 -0.36 19.80
N SER A 234 6.42 -0.98 20.38
CA SER A 234 5.82 -2.22 19.87
C SER A 234 4.57 -2.03 19.01
N LEU A 235 4.11 -0.78 18.81
CA LEU A 235 2.93 -0.48 18.02
C LEU A 235 3.31 0.26 16.74
N GLU A 236 2.80 -0.22 15.62
CA GLU A 236 2.79 0.55 14.39
C GLU A 236 1.59 1.48 14.37
N VAL A 237 1.83 2.72 13.97
CA VAL A 237 0.80 3.75 13.80
C VAL A 237 0.63 3.99 12.31
N ARG A 238 -0.55 3.72 11.79
CA ARG A 238 -0.84 3.85 10.36
C ARG A 238 -1.98 4.84 10.13
N PRO A 239 -1.94 5.67 9.09
CA PRO A 239 -3.11 6.47 8.71
C PRO A 239 -4.36 5.61 8.57
N PHE A 240 -5.51 6.17 8.94
CA PHE A 240 -6.79 5.50 8.83
C PHE A 240 -7.72 6.25 7.87
N PRO A 241 -8.57 5.56 7.09
CA PRO A 241 -9.52 6.22 6.20
C PRO A 241 -10.40 7.21 6.94
N TYR A 242 -10.59 8.39 6.36
CA TYR A 242 -11.38 9.50 6.94
C TYR A 242 -10.77 10.17 8.18
N GLY A 243 -9.49 9.94 8.43
CA GLY A 243 -8.74 10.59 9.52
C GLY A 243 -8.55 9.71 10.75
N GLY A 244 -7.60 10.11 11.59
CA GLY A 244 -7.11 9.30 12.71
C GLY A 244 -6.13 8.22 12.27
N PHE A 245 -5.91 7.25 13.14
CA PHE A 245 -4.85 6.26 13.01
C PHE A 245 -5.34 4.87 13.40
N LEU A 246 -4.80 3.88 12.74
CA LEU A 246 -4.85 2.49 13.18
C LEU A 246 -3.57 2.18 13.95
N LEU A 247 -3.72 1.84 15.20
CA LEU A 247 -2.65 1.30 16.05
C LEU A 247 -2.66 -0.21 15.89
N ALA A 248 -1.55 -0.78 15.46
CA ALA A 248 -1.48 -2.22 15.22
C ALA A 248 -0.23 -2.84 15.86
N ASN A 249 -0.41 -4.00 16.48
CA ASN A 249 0.68 -4.89 16.85
C ASN A 249 0.55 -6.18 16.03
N VAL A 250 1.63 -6.58 15.39
CA VAL A 250 1.69 -7.82 14.61
C VAL A 250 2.68 -8.76 15.29
N GLY A 251 2.19 -9.93 15.69
CA GLY A 251 2.99 -11.00 16.26
C GLY A 251 2.86 -12.29 15.46
N ALA A 252 3.89 -13.15 15.48
CA ALA A 252 3.76 -14.51 15.01
C ALA A 252 2.95 -15.30 16.04
N CYS A 253 1.77 -15.74 15.68
CA CYS A 253 0.93 -16.61 16.51
C CYS A 253 1.18 -18.07 16.18
N GLY A 254 2.40 -18.52 16.00
CA GLY A 254 2.80 -19.85 15.63
C GLY A 254 1.68 -20.91 15.71
N GLY A 255 1.22 -21.36 14.57
CA GLY A 255 0.38 -22.54 14.44
C GLY A 255 1.26 -23.75 14.19
#